data_8a165adf10c7217e5f4767b7969be448
#
_entry.id   8a165adf10c7217e5f4767b7969be448
#
_cell.length_a   1.000
_cell.length_b   1.000
_cell.length_c   1.000
_cell.angle_alpha   90.00
_cell.angle_beta   90.00
_cell.angle_gamma   90.00
#
_symmetry.space_group_name_H-M   'P 1'
#
loop_
_entity.id
_entity.type
_entity.pdbx_description
1 polymer ?
#
loop_
_entity_poly.entity_id
_entity_poly.type
_entity_poly.pdbx_seq_one_letter_code
_entity_poly.pdbx_strand_id
1 'polypeptide(L)'
;MKVMVFDVGGTEIKYSVMDEQMNRFDSGSVPTPQDTLAHFLDTIYALYAPHKDEVDGIAMALPGFVDANTGYVSNGGALLYNTGTQVGQLVRERCGCRVTLENDGKAAAIAELRAGALQGCCNAAVFIIGTGVGGGIIANGQLVRGMHFTAGEYSFVNTNADEWENTEKTMACQCSTKARKQGRGGG
;
A
#
# COMPACT_ATOMS: atom_id res chain seq x y z
N MET A 1 -1.32 -23.02 -3.40
CA MET A 1 -0.97 -21.80 -4.19
C MET A 1 0.12 -21.04 -3.44
N LYS A 2 1.16 -20.59 -4.14
CA LYS A 2 2.15 -19.65 -3.58
C LYS A 2 2.11 -18.35 -4.37
N VAL A 3 2.35 -17.23 -3.71
CA VAL A 3 2.41 -15.92 -4.36
C VAL A 3 3.66 -15.15 -3.91
N MET A 4 4.22 -14.37 -4.82
CA MET A 4 5.20 -13.35 -4.48
C MET A 4 4.46 -12.13 -3.95
N VAL A 5 4.73 -11.74 -2.72
CA VAL A 5 4.10 -10.59 -2.07
C VAL A 5 5.09 -9.45 -2.00
N PHE A 6 4.66 -8.25 -2.41
CA PHE A 6 5.42 -7.02 -2.27
C PHE A 6 4.66 -6.02 -1.39
N ASP A 7 5.35 -5.48 -0.39
CA ASP A 7 4.94 -4.30 0.37
C ASP A 7 5.84 -3.14 -0.06
N VAL A 8 5.30 -2.30 -0.93
CA VAL A 8 6.05 -1.20 -1.54
C VAL A 8 5.84 0.07 -0.73
N GLY A 9 6.85 0.41 0.06
CA GLY A 9 6.90 1.70 0.74
C GLY A 9 7.60 2.79 -0.09
N GLY A 10 7.52 4.03 0.38
CA GLY A 10 8.21 5.15 -0.27
C GLY A 10 9.74 5.08 -0.21
N THR A 11 10.33 4.29 0.68
CA THR A 11 11.79 4.17 0.85
C THR A 11 12.30 2.75 0.68
N GLU A 12 11.47 1.75 0.90
CA GLU A 12 11.86 0.34 0.91
C GLU A 12 10.74 -0.51 0.31
N ILE A 13 11.11 -1.45 -0.54
CA ILE A 13 10.26 -2.54 -1.03
C ILE A 13 10.60 -3.77 -0.21
N LYS A 14 9.64 -4.27 0.56
CA LYS A 14 9.73 -5.57 1.22
C LYS A 14 9.07 -6.62 0.36
N TYR A 15 9.63 -7.83 0.37
CA TYR A 15 9.07 -8.94 -0.39
C TYR A 15 9.10 -10.24 0.39
N SER A 16 8.23 -11.14 0.02
CA SER A 16 8.22 -12.51 0.52
C SER A 16 7.49 -13.45 -0.43
N VAL A 17 7.94 -14.69 -0.53
CA VAL A 17 7.11 -15.78 -1.09
C VAL A 17 6.21 -16.29 0.04
N MET A 18 4.90 -16.35 -0.20
CA MET A 18 3.92 -16.78 0.81
C MET A 18 2.95 -17.82 0.24
N ASP A 19 2.51 -18.75 1.10
CA ASP A 19 1.44 -19.70 0.76
C ASP A 19 0.06 -19.28 1.31
N GLU A 20 -0.95 -20.09 1.06
CA GLU A 20 -2.33 -19.87 1.53
C GLU A 20 -2.48 -19.92 3.06
N GLN A 21 -1.54 -20.56 3.76
CA GLN A 21 -1.48 -20.63 5.21
C GLN A 21 -0.69 -19.47 5.81
N MET A 22 -0.28 -18.49 4.97
CA MET A 22 0.55 -17.34 5.34
C MET A 22 1.95 -17.72 5.84
N ASN A 23 2.44 -18.93 5.53
CA ASN A 23 3.84 -19.25 5.76
C ASN A 23 4.71 -18.43 4.82
N ARG A 24 5.80 -17.90 5.37
CA ARG A 24 6.79 -17.11 4.62
C ARG A 24 8.00 -17.98 4.34
N PHE A 25 8.40 -18.08 3.08
CA PHE A 25 9.51 -18.94 2.64
C PHE A 25 10.77 -18.12 2.39
N ASP A 26 10.73 -17.23 1.42
CA ASP A 26 11.81 -16.31 1.14
C ASP A 26 11.34 -14.89 1.39
N SER A 27 12.21 -14.06 1.98
CA SER A 27 11.85 -12.69 2.29
C SER A 27 13.09 -11.80 2.36
N GLY A 28 12.91 -10.56 1.97
CA GLY A 28 13.95 -9.56 2.03
C GLY A 28 13.40 -8.16 1.81
N SER A 29 14.32 -7.23 1.66
CA SER A 29 13.98 -5.87 1.31
C SER A 29 15.08 -5.23 0.47
N VAL A 30 14.67 -4.26 -0.36
CA VAL A 30 15.57 -3.43 -1.17
C VAL A 30 15.10 -1.97 -1.11
N PRO A 31 15.99 -1.00 -1.32
CA PRO A 31 15.57 0.40 -1.46
C PRO A 31 14.57 0.57 -2.61
N THR A 32 13.53 1.37 -2.38
CA THR A 32 12.57 1.72 -3.44
C THR A 32 13.23 2.68 -4.44
N PRO A 33 13.24 2.39 -5.75
CA PRO A 33 13.67 3.34 -6.77
C PRO A 33 12.91 4.66 -6.66
N GLN A 34 13.64 5.78 -6.70
CA GLN A 34 13.06 7.12 -6.54
C GLN A 34 13.02 7.90 -7.85
N ASP A 35 13.57 7.34 -8.91
CA ASP A 35 13.83 8.03 -10.18
C ASP A 35 12.74 7.80 -11.23
N THR A 36 12.48 6.55 -11.63
CA THR A 36 11.60 6.25 -12.75
C THR A 36 10.73 5.02 -12.54
N LEU A 37 9.56 5.01 -13.21
CA LEU A 37 8.70 3.83 -13.30
C LEU A 37 9.43 2.63 -13.93
N ALA A 38 10.27 2.86 -14.94
CA ALA A 38 11.03 1.78 -15.59
C ALA A 38 11.97 1.09 -14.60
N HIS A 39 12.72 1.83 -13.81
CA HIS A 39 13.58 1.28 -12.76
C HIS A 39 12.80 0.54 -11.69
N PHE A 40 11.63 1.06 -11.30
CA PHE A 40 10.73 0.34 -10.39
C PHE A 40 10.28 -1.01 -10.96
N LEU A 41 9.82 -1.05 -12.22
CA LEU A 41 9.40 -2.28 -12.88
C LEU A 41 10.55 -3.29 -13.02
N ASP A 42 11.76 -2.82 -13.34
CA ASP A 42 12.96 -3.66 -13.41
C ASP A 42 13.33 -4.24 -12.05
N THR A 43 13.19 -3.46 -10.98
CA THR A 43 13.42 -3.92 -9.60
C THR A 43 12.42 -5.00 -9.21
N ILE A 44 11.12 -4.80 -9.46
CA ILE A 44 10.09 -5.82 -9.21
C ILE A 44 10.39 -7.10 -9.98
N TYR A 45 10.74 -6.99 -11.27
CA TYR A 45 11.08 -8.15 -12.07
C TYR A 45 12.32 -8.88 -11.55
N ALA A 46 13.37 -8.16 -11.18
CA ALA A 46 14.61 -8.76 -10.64
C ALA A 46 14.36 -9.56 -9.35
N LEU A 47 13.45 -9.08 -8.49
CA LEU A 47 13.06 -9.80 -7.28
C LEU A 47 12.15 -11.01 -7.59
N TYR A 48 11.28 -10.90 -8.56
CA TYR A 48 10.36 -11.95 -8.96
C TYR A 48 11.05 -13.08 -9.76
N ALA A 49 11.97 -12.76 -10.64
CA ALA A 49 12.55 -13.69 -11.61
C ALA A 49 13.13 -14.99 -11.01
N PRO A 50 13.80 -14.98 -9.84
CA PRO A 50 14.28 -16.20 -9.20
C PRO A 50 13.15 -17.15 -8.77
N HIS A 51 11.94 -16.63 -8.55
CA HIS A 51 10.78 -17.35 -8.00
C HIS A 51 9.69 -17.65 -9.03
N LYS A 52 9.89 -17.25 -10.30
CA LYS A 52 8.87 -17.30 -11.36
C LYS A 52 8.24 -18.67 -11.57
N ASP A 53 9.00 -19.75 -11.36
CA ASP A 53 8.57 -21.13 -11.59
C ASP A 53 7.94 -21.79 -10.33
N GLU A 54 7.98 -21.09 -9.18
CA GLU A 54 7.44 -21.59 -7.91
C GLU A 54 6.21 -20.81 -7.40
N VAL A 55 5.89 -19.66 -8.02
CA VAL A 55 4.77 -18.81 -7.60
C VAL A 55 3.71 -18.68 -8.68
N ASP A 56 2.44 -18.69 -8.29
CA ASP A 56 1.28 -18.60 -9.18
C ASP A 56 0.98 -17.15 -9.62
N GLY A 57 1.63 -16.17 -9.02
CA GLY A 57 1.45 -14.75 -9.34
C GLY A 57 2.03 -13.81 -8.29
N ILE A 58 1.72 -12.53 -8.46
CA ILE A 58 2.18 -11.42 -7.62
C ILE A 58 0.99 -10.76 -6.92
N ALA A 59 1.13 -10.51 -5.62
CA ALA A 59 0.26 -9.62 -4.84
C ALA A 59 1.09 -8.44 -4.34
N MET A 60 0.63 -7.21 -4.59
CA MET A 60 1.43 -6.02 -4.29
C MET A 60 0.59 -4.96 -3.56
N ALA A 61 1.08 -4.51 -2.43
CA ALA A 61 0.60 -3.32 -1.74
C ALA A 61 1.41 -2.10 -2.21
N LEU A 62 0.72 -1.01 -2.56
CA LEU A 62 1.31 0.23 -3.09
C LEU A 62 0.80 1.44 -2.30
N PRO A 63 1.62 2.50 -2.13
CA PRO A 63 1.13 3.78 -1.64
C PRO A 63 0.23 4.46 -2.69
N GLY A 64 -0.68 5.31 -2.22
CA GLY A 64 -1.52 6.14 -3.06
C GLY A 64 -2.89 5.54 -3.39
N PHE A 65 -3.55 6.07 -4.41
CA PHE A 65 -4.92 5.66 -4.78
C PHE A 65 -4.87 4.61 -5.88
N VAL A 66 -5.15 3.37 -5.48
CA VAL A 66 -5.05 2.18 -6.33
C VAL A 66 -6.45 1.65 -6.65
N ASP A 67 -6.78 1.57 -7.92
CA ASP A 67 -7.92 0.79 -8.39
C ASP A 67 -7.53 -0.70 -8.39
N ALA A 68 -7.95 -1.42 -7.36
CA ALA A 68 -7.64 -2.84 -7.22
C ALA A 68 -8.28 -3.74 -8.30
N ASN A 69 -9.29 -3.24 -9.04
CA ASN A 69 -9.94 -4.01 -10.11
C ASN A 69 -9.13 -3.97 -11.41
N THR A 70 -8.55 -2.81 -11.73
CA THR A 70 -7.85 -2.59 -13.00
C THR A 70 -6.32 -2.55 -12.85
N GLY A 71 -5.83 -2.24 -11.65
CA GLY A 71 -4.41 -1.99 -11.40
C GLY A 71 -3.95 -0.59 -11.80
N TYR A 72 -4.92 0.33 -12.03
CA TYR A 72 -4.63 1.74 -12.30
C TYR A 72 -4.30 2.49 -11.00
N VAL A 73 -3.28 3.34 -11.04
CA VAL A 73 -2.87 4.19 -9.93
C VAL A 73 -3.16 5.64 -10.29
N SER A 74 -4.24 6.21 -9.75
CA SER A 74 -4.63 7.59 -10.03
C SER A 74 -3.74 8.61 -9.33
N ASN A 75 -3.20 8.27 -8.18
CA ASN A 75 -2.21 9.04 -7.43
C ASN A 75 -1.19 8.08 -6.82
N GLY A 76 0.07 8.24 -7.14
CA GLY A 76 1.17 7.37 -6.69
C GLY A 76 1.62 7.58 -5.24
N GLY A 77 1.04 8.53 -4.51
CA GLY A 77 1.45 8.82 -3.13
C GLY A 77 2.93 9.19 -3.05
N ALA A 78 3.70 8.41 -2.31
CA ALA A 78 5.15 8.60 -2.19
C ALA A 78 5.92 8.30 -3.49
N LEU A 79 5.31 7.59 -4.45
CA LEU A 79 5.93 7.17 -5.71
C LEU A 79 5.25 7.88 -6.88
N LEU A 80 5.52 9.17 -7.05
CA LEU A 80 4.84 10.03 -8.01
C LEU A 80 4.91 9.53 -9.46
N TYR A 81 5.94 8.80 -9.84
CA TYR A 81 6.08 8.22 -11.18
C TYR A 81 5.01 7.15 -11.50
N ASN A 82 4.31 6.64 -10.50
CA ASN A 82 3.17 5.73 -10.68
C ASN A 82 1.85 6.47 -11.00
N THR A 83 1.80 7.79 -10.80
CA THR A 83 0.57 8.58 -11.00
C THR A 83 0.11 8.53 -12.44
N GLY A 84 -1.17 8.22 -12.64
CA GLY A 84 -1.79 8.16 -13.97
C GLY A 84 -1.39 6.94 -14.79
N THR A 85 -0.89 5.86 -14.16
CA THR A 85 -0.37 4.69 -14.89
C THR A 85 -1.12 3.39 -14.56
N GLN A 86 -1.09 2.44 -15.49
CA GLN A 86 -1.62 1.08 -15.35
C GLN A 86 -0.55 0.16 -14.74
N VAL A 87 -0.13 0.44 -13.51
CA VAL A 87 0.97 -0.29 -12.85
C VAL A 87 0.72 -1.80 -12.85
N GLY A 88 -0.51 -2.23 -12.56
CA GLY A 88 -0.86 -3.66 -12.55
C GLY A 88 -0.68 -4.33 -13.91
N GLN A 89 -1.03 -3.66 -15.00
CA GLN A 89 -0.81 -4.15 -16.35
C GLN A 89 0.69 -4.20 -16.68
N LEU A 90 1.44 -3.13 -16.38
CA LEU A 90 2.87 -3.05 -16.67
C LEU A 90 3.67 -4.13 -15.94
N VAL A 91 3.37 -4.38 -14.67
CA VAL A 91 3.99 -5.48 -13.90
C VAL A 91 3.61 -6.83 -14.49
N ARG A 92 2.34 -7.03 -14.88
CA ARG A 92 1.88 -8.27 -15.52
C ARG A 92 2.60 -8.53 -16.84
N GLU A 93 2.76 -7.52 -17.69
CA GLU A 93 3.48 -7.62 -18.95
C GLU A 93 4.97 -7.92 -18.73
N ARG A 94 5.59 -7.30 -17.73
CA ARG A 94 7.00 -7.48 -17.41
C ARG A 94 7.30 -8.85 -16.82
N CYS A 95 6.43 -9.35 -15.92
CA CYS A 95 6.63 -10.61 -15.20
C CYS A 95 6.00 -11.83 -15.88
N GLY A 96 5.06 -11.64 -16.81
CA GLY A 96 4.37 -12.73 -17.50
C GLY A 96 3.44 -13.54 -16.60
N CYS A 97 2.98 -13.01 -15.46
CA CYS A 97 2.16 -13.71 -14.49
C CYS A 97 0.93 -12.89 -14.04
N ARG A 98 0.05 -13.53 -13.29
CA ARG A 98 -1.09 -12.85 -12.67
C ARG A 98 -0.62 -11.84 -11.61
N VAL A 99 -1.19 -10.63 -11.63
CA VAL A 99 -0.84 -9.55 -10.69
C VAL A 99 -2.10 -8.97 -10.08
N THR A 100 -2.10 -8.79 -8.77
CA THR A 100 -3.14 -8.07 -8.01
C THR A 100 -2.49 -6.94 -7.24
N LEU A 101 -3.17 -5.79 -7.20
CA LEU A 101 -2.72 -4.60 -6.45
C LEU A 101 -3.76 -4.20 -5.42
N GLU A 102 -3.30 -3.60 -4.32
CA GLU A 102 -4.13 -2.89 -3.36
C GLU A 102 -3.35 -1.70 -2.78
N ASN A 103 -4.04 -0.70 -2.25
CA ASN A 103 -3.40 0.33 -1.44
C ASN A 103 -2.83 -0.28 -0.14
N ASP A 104 -1.69 0.20 0.33
CA ASP A 104 -0.97 -0.31 1.51
C ASP A 104 -1.81 -0.28 2.80
N GLY A 105 -2.50 0.81 3.09
CA GLY A 105 -3.39 0.92 4.24
C GLY A 105 -4.59 -0.02 4.16
N LYS A 106 -5.16 -0.18 2.97
CA LYS A 106 -6.28 -1.10 2.71
C LYS A 106 -5.84 -2.56 2.78
N ALA A 107 -4.64 -2.88 2.26
CA ALA A 107 -4.06 -4.21 2.38
C ALA A 107 -3.84 -4.60 3.85
N ALA A 108 -3.35 -3.67 4.68
CA ALA A 108 -3.22 -3.91 6.11
C ALA A 108 -4.59 -4.10 6.80
N ALA A 109 -5.62 -3.34 6.43
CA ALA A 109 -6.98 -3.55 6.96
C ALA A 109 -7.56 -4.91 6.58
N ILE A 110 -7.29 -5.40 5.36
CA ILE A 110 -7.66 -6.76 4.93
C ILE A 110 -6.91 -7.80 5.76
N ALA A 111 -5.62 -7.60 6.02
CA ALA A 111 -4.82 -8.52 6.82
C ALA A 111 -5.35 -8.63 8.25
N GLU A 112 -5.68 -7.51 8.89
CA GLU A 112 -6.30 -7.50 10.22
C GLU A 112 -7.66 -8.20 10.25
N LEU A 113 -8.47 -8.01 9.21
CA LEU A 113 -9.78 -8.68 9.08
C LEU A 113 -9.65 -10.19 8.89
N ARG A 114 -8.66 -10.64 8.13
CA ARG A 114 -8.50 -12.06 7.75
C ARG A 114 -7.71 -12.87 8.78
N ALA A 115 -6.70 -12.28 9.38
CA ALA A 115 -5.73 -13.00 10.21
C ALA A 115 -5.32 -12.25 11.49
N GLY A 116 -5.80 -11.03 11.70
CA GLY A 116 -5.42 -10.19 12.83
C GLY A 116 -6.54 -9.94 13.84
N ALA A 117 -6.50 -8.79 14.48
CA ALA A 117 -7.37 -8.39 15.58
C ALA A 117 -8.84 -8.18 15.18
N LEU A 118 -9.14 -8.07 13.88
CA LEU A 118 -10.48 -7.82 13.37
C LEU A 118 -11.21 -9.09 12.89
N GLN A 119 -10.65 -10.28 13.14
CA GLN A 119 -11.33 -11.54 12.81
C GLN A 119 -12.73 -11.59 13.44
N GLY A 120 -13.74 -11.90 12.61
CA GLY A 120 -15.14 -11.94 13.05
C GLY A 120 -15.84 -10.59 13.17
N CYS A 121 -15.15 -9.47 12.98
CA CYS A 121 -15.77 -8.15 12.99
C CYS A 121 -16.51 -7.89 11.68
N CYS A 122 -17.77 -7.45 11.78
CA CYS A 122 -18.54 -7.02 10.62
C CYS A 122 -18.25 -5.56 10.24
N ASN A 123 -18.01 -4.69 11.23
CA ASN A 123 -17.76 -3.28 10.99
C ASN A 123 -16.56 -2.82 11.82
N ALA A 124 -15.59 -2.17 11.18
CA ALA A 124 -14.38 -1.70 11.83
C ALA A 124 -13.73 -0.55 11.03
N ALA A 125 -12.88 0.21 11.69
CA ALA A 125 -11.96 1.15 11.06
C ALA A 125 -10.54 0.84 11.55
N VAL A 126 -9.59 0.85 10.62
CA VAL A 126 -8.16 0.65 10.88
C VAL A 126 -7.44 1.96 10.62
N PHE A 127 -6.72 2.44 11.62
CA PHE A 127 -5.83 3.60 11.51
C PHE A 127 -4.39 3.13 11.60
N ILE A 128 -3.59 3.48 10.61
CA ILE A 128 -2.16 3.15 10.54
C ILE A 128 -1.37 4.44 10.66
N ILE A 129 -0.62 4.56 11.75
CA ILE A 129 0.24 5.72 12.02
C ILE A 129 1.68 5.31 11.78
N GLY A 130 2.20 5.69 10.61
CA GLY A 130 3.57 5.43 10.19
C GLY A 130 4.26 6.71 9.72
N THR A 131 5.04 6.63 8.65
CA THR A 131 5.62 7.81 7.98
C THR A 131 4.52 8.79 7.53
N GLY A 132 3.40 8.26 7.08
CA GLY A 132 2.12 8.95 6.87
C GLY A 132 1.04 8.44 7.82
N VAL A 133 -0.21 8.74 7.49
CA VAL A 133 -1.40 8.18 8.13
C VAL A 133 -2.19 7.46 7.04
N GLY A 134 -2.45 6.18 7.22
CA GLY A 134 -3.25 5.38 6.30
C GLY A 134 -4.37 4.66 7.02
N GLY A 135 -5.07 3.78 6.32
CA GLY A 135 -6.04 2.90 6.94
C GLY A 135 -7.05 2.31 5.98
N GLY A 136 -8.11 1.77 6.57
CA GLY A 136 -9.22 1.18 5.81
C GLY A 136 -10.49 1.11 6.64
N ILE A 137 -11.61 1.00 5.96
CA ILE A 137 -12.94 0.87 6.54
C ILE A 137 -13.47 -0.51 6.15
N ILE A 138 -13.96 -1.24 7.15
CA ILE A 138 -14.66 -2.50 6.97
C ILE A 138 -16.15 -2.26 7.25
N ALA A 139 -17.01 -2.67 6.34
CA ALA A 139 -18.44 -2.69 6.54
C ALA A 139 -19.02 -4.01 6.02
N ASN A 140 -19.91 -4.61 6.81
CA ASN A 140 -20.50 -5.92 6.51
C ASN A 140 -19.46 -7.01 6.22
N GLY A 141 -18.33 -7.00 6.93
CA GLY A 141 -17.23 -7.96 6.75
C GLY A 141 -16.40 -7.78 5.47
N GLN A 142 -16.54 -6.65 4.79
CA GLN A 142 -15.85 -6.34 3.55
C GLN A 142 -15.13 -4.99 3.59
N LEU A 143 -14.01 -4.90 2.91
CA LEU A 143 -13.30 -3.62 2.75
C LEU A 143 -14.13 -2.65 1.88
N VAL A 144 -14.34 -1.45 2.40
CA VAL A 144 -14.95 -0.33 1.66
C VAL A 144 -13.85 0.40 0.89
N ARG A 145 -13.92 0.41 -0.44
CA ARG A 145 -12.95 1.12 -1.29
C ARG A 145 -13.42 2.53 -1.67
N GLY A 146 -14.75 2.74 -1.69
CA GLY A 146 -15.36 3.96 -2.20
C GLY A 146 -15.32 4.06 -3.72
N MET A 147 -16.02 5.03 -4.27
CA MET A 147 -16.16 5.23 -5.73
C MET A 147 -14.82 5.55 -6.41
N HIS A 148 -13.93 6.24 -5.70
CA HIS A 148 -12.61 6.67 -6.21
C HIS A 148 -11.44 5.99 -5.49
N PHE A 149 -11.69 4.85 -4.84
CA PHE A 149 -10.69 4.09 -4.07
C PHE A 149 -10.07 4.87 -2.91
N THR A 150 -10.75 5.90 -2.40
CA THR A 150 -10.26 6.81 -1.36
C THR A 150 -10.92 6.61 0.00
N ALA A 151 -11.80 5.63 0.17
CA ALA A 151 -12.38 5.34 1.48
C ALA A 151 -11.28 4.91 2.46
N GLY A 152 -11.29 5.46 3.68
CA GLY A 152 -10.27 5.18 4.69
C GLY A 152 -8.95 5.93 4.51
N GLU A 153 -8.88 6.90 3.60
CA GLU A 153 -7.71 7.76 3.40
C GLU A 153 -7.68 8.87 4.47
N TYR A 154 -7.40 8.48 5.69
CA TYR A 154 -7.40 9.39 6.85
C TYR A 154 -6.32 10.46 6.80
N SER A 155 -5.30 10.32 5.97
CA SER A 155 -4.27 11.33 5.71
C SER A 155 -4.84 12.71 5.46
N PHE A 156 -5.96 12.78 4.74
CA PHE A 156 -6.58 14.01 4.26
C PHE A 156 -7.62 14.59 5.23
N VAL A 157 -7.91 13.92 6.35
CA VAL A 157 -8.83 14.45 7.35
C VAL A 157 -8.19 15.67 7.99
N ASN A 158 -8.88 16.82 7.89
CA ASN A 158 -8.44 18.05 8.56
C ASN A 158 -8.71 17.94 10.07
N THR A 159 -7.73 18.30 10.87
CA THR A 159 -7.77 18.22 12.35
C THR A 159 -8.19 19.54 13.01
N ASN A 160 -8.37 20.61 12.21
CA ASN A 160 -8.83 21.92 12.69
C ASN A 160 -9.97 22.43 11.81
N ALA A 161 -11.19 22.46 12.35
CA ALA A 161 -12.38 22.90 11.63
C ALA A 161 -12.36 24.39 11.24
N ASP A 162 -11.64 25.23 11.99
CA ASP A 162 -11.55 26.67 11.71
C ASP A 162 -10.56 26.98 10.57
N GLU A 163 -9.70 26.02 10.24
CA GLU A 163 -8.67 26.14 9.19
C GLU A 163 -8.79 24.99 8.17
N TRP A 164 -10.01 24.65 7.75
CA TRP A 164 -10.29 23.48 6.93
C TRP A 164 -9.57 23.45 5.58
N GLU A 165 -9.20 24.60 5.01
CA GLU A 165 -8.41 24.70 3.77
C GLU A 165 -6.90 24.55 3.98
N ASN A 166 -6.44 24.61 5.23
CA ASN A 166 -5.03 24.53 5.54
C ASN A 166 -4.54 23.07 5.52
N THR A 167 -3.83 22.69 4.46
CA THR A 167 -3.31 21.33 4.29
C THR A 167 -2.30 20.90 5.35
N GLU A 168 -1.68 21.85 6.08
CA GLU A 168 -0.80 21.56 7.20
C GLU A 168 -1.56 21.06 8.44
N LYS A 169 -2.89 21.27 8.48
CA LYS A 169 -3.77 20.79 9.56
C LYS A 169 -4.37 19.41 9.29
N THR A 170 -3.88 18.68 8.30
CA THR A 170 -4.34 17.31 8.04
C THR A 170 -3.74 16.30 9.01
N MET A 171 -4.38 15.16 9.20
CA MET A 171 -3.88 14.07 10.05
C MET A 171 -2.47 13.62 9.61
N ALA A 172 -2.18 13.60 8.32
CA ALA A 172 -0.86 13.27 7.82
C ALA A 172 0.22 14.23 8.37
N CYS A 173 -0.07 15.52 8.37
CA CYS A 173 0.87 16.55 8.85
C CYS A 173 0.97 16.63 10.38
N GLN A 174 -0.10 16.27 11.11
CA GLN A 174 -0.16 16.42 12.56
C GLN A 174 0.18 15.14 13.33
N CYS A 175 -0.18 13.98 12.79
CA CYS A 175 -0.16 12.71 13.53
C CYS A 175 0.93 11.72 13.04
N SER A 176 1.52 11.94 11.86
CA SER A 176 2.52 11.03 11.31
C SER A 176 3.83 11.02 12.12
N THR A 177 4.62 9.96 11.99
CA THR A 177 5.95 9.90 12.62
C THR A 177 6.90 10.95 12.06
N LYS A 178 6.68 11.42 10.82
CA LYS A 178 7.40 12.53 10.21
C LYS A 178 7.09 13.85 10.92
N ALA A 179 5.83 14.12 11.22
CA ALA A 179 5.38 15.29 11.96
C ALA A 179 6.00 15.33 13.37
N ARG A 180 6.01 14.18 14.09
CA ARG A 180 6.59 14.07 15.44
C ARG A 180 8.10 14.35 15.47
N LYS A 181 8.84 14.05 14.40
CA LYS A 181 10.28 14.36 14.32
C LYS A 181 10.53 15.86 14.12
N GLN A 182 9.68 16.54 13.36
CA GLN A 182 9.79 17.98 13.15
C GLN A 182 9.43 18.82 14.38
N GLY A 183 8.46 18.39 15.19
CA GLY A 183 8.05 19.07 16.43
C GLY A 183 9.00 18.91 17.62
N ARG A 184 9.99 18.01 17.56
CA ARG A 184 11.01 17.82 18.63
C ARG A 184 12.31 18.59 18.42
N GLY A 185 12.45 19.30 17.30
CA GLY A 185 13.65 20.09 16.97
C GLY A 185 13.56 21.58 17.36
N GLY A 186 12.53 22.01 18.08
CA GLY A 186 12.30 23.40 18.51
C GLY A 186 12.08 23.49 20.02
N GLY A 187 13.08 23.13 20.78
CA GLY A 187 13.12 23.30 22.23
C GLY A 187 14.56 23.54 22.69
#